data_7392bec83d5d77f34c8b0a995df85c78
#
_entry.id   7392bec83d5d77f34c8b0a995df85c78
#
_cell.length_a   1.000
_cell.length_b   1.000
_cell.length_c   1.000
_cell.angle_alpha   90.00
_cell.angle_beta   90.00
_cell.angle_gamma   90.00
#
_symmetry.space_group_name_H-M   'P 1'
#
loop_
_entity.id
_entity.type
_entity.pdbx_description
1 polymer ?
#
loop_
_entity_poly.entity_id
_entity_poly.type
_entity_poly.pdbx_seq_one_letter_code
_entity_poly.pdbx_strand_id
1 'polypeptide(L)'
;MNDVKVTRVFREAWIFVTEYYFVWLKGLLLVGIPLAVLGWFLFPLVSSWSYRSILVLTCLAFIIAFGFAYVNKFALTMIRNPQMVKLYFGYAVWYSISDGLLTRLFYSFIVSAVQVLILYMGWSAIGINLGVASLFAFYRRAVSPEAIVIFQFLFPFLFMVFYLLFTYLVDSHFFLLSYIIQDTSSRDNLAKPLSFYGCLRKSVLLMKERRGRYVLLSFFLASFGGLIGLGTHLLMDLIRQYIGPLLGELADLLGLIQMIPVLVFSSFYCVFVLVVRTVFADTLMENDAEVVDFGD
;
A
#
# COMPACT_ATOMS: atom_id res chain seq x y z
N MET A 1 11.15 17.29 21.55
CA MET A 1 10.66 16.24 20.62
C MET A 1 9.45 16.80 19.88
N ASN A 2 9.63 17.13 18.59
CA ASN A 2 8.53 17.66 17.78
C ASN A 2 7.45 16.59 17.57
N ASP A 3 6.24 16.90 18.01
CA ASP A 3 5.12 15.98 17.99
C ASP A 3 4.57 15.85 16.56
N VAL A 4 4.71 14.68 15.93
CA VAL A 4 4.21 14.42 14.57
C VAL A 4 2.69 14.45 14.59
N LYS A 5 2.09 15.58 14.18
CA LYS A 5 0.63 15.73 14.10
C LYS A 5 0.12 15.06 12.81
N VAL A 6 -0.78 14.10 12.94
CA VAL A 6 -1.39 13.38 11.81
C VAL A 6 -2.00 14.35 10.78
N THR A 7 -2.64 15.42 11.26
CA THR A 7 -3.20 16.48 10.39
C THR A 7 -2.16 17.20 9.54
N ARG A 8 -0.94 17.39 10.06
CA ARG A 8 0.18 17.97 9.30
C ARG A 8 0.61 17.03 8.18
N VAL A 9 0.76 15.74 8.49
CA VAL A 9 1.12 14.71 7.50
C VAL A 9 0.10 14.67 6.34
N PHE A 10 -1.20 14.70 6.66
CA PHE A 10 -2.24 14.74 5.62
C PHE A 10 -2.18 16.00 4.77
N ARG A 11 -1.96 17.16 5.38
CA ARG A 11 -1.86 18.43 4.65
C ARG A 11 -0.65 18.45 3.71
N GLU A 12 0.51 18.03 4.19
CA GLU A 12 1.72 17.94 3.38
C GLU A 12 1.55 16.94 2.24
N ALA A 13 1.02 15.76 2.53
CA ALA A 13 0.73 14.74 1.51
C ALA A 13 -0.25 15.25 0.44
N TRP A 14 -1.29 15.99 0.84
CA TRP A 14 -2.25 16.57 -0.09
C TRP A 14 -1.58 17.55 -1.07
N ILE A 15 -0.71 18.43 -0.55
CA ILE A 15 0.05 19.37 -1.38
C ILE A 15 0.94 18.60 -2.37
N PHE A 16 1.69 17.59 -1.88
CA PHE A 16 2.53 16.77 -2.76
C PHE A 16 1.74 16.03 -3.84
N VAL A 17 0.59 15.47 -3.49
CA VAL A 17 -0.25 14.77 -4.47
C VAL A 17 -0.80 15.74 -5.51
N THR A 18 -1.35 16.88 -5.10
CA THR A 18 -1.94 17.83 -6.05
C THR A 18 -0.91 18.46 -6.98
N GLU A 19 0.30 18.72 -6.50
CA GLU A 19 1.37 19.36 -7.29
C GLU A 19 2.10 18.37 -8.21
N TYR A 20 2.31 17.12 -7.76
CA TYR A 20 3.17 16.14 -8.44
C TYR A 20 2.45 14.86 -8.87
N TYR A 21 1.12 14.83 -8.89
CA TYR A 21 0.34 13.61 -9.17
C TYR A 21 0.80 12.84 -10.41
N PHE A 22 0.97 13.53 -11.53
CA PHE A 22 1.39 12.87 -12.78
C PHE A 22 2.82 12.33 -12.73
N VAL A 23 3.71 12.96 -11.97
CA VAL A 23 5.09 12.48 -11.78
C VAL A 23 5.05 11.19 -10.94
N TRP A 24 4.26 11.17 -9.88
CA TRP A 24 4.01 9.98 -9.07
C TRP A 24 3.44 8.84 -9.90
N LEU A 25 2.36 9.12 -10.62
CA LEU A 25 1.67 8.12 -11.44
C LEU A 25 2.60 7.55 -12.51
N LYS A 26 3.36 8.40 -13.21
CA LYS A 26 4.34 7.98 -14.23
C LYS A 26 5.43 7.09 -13.62
N GLY A 27 5.96 7.43 -12.44
CA GLY A 27 6.98 6.63 -11.75
C GLY A 27 6.45 5.26 -11.33
N LEU A 28 5.23 5.19 -10.82
CA LEU A 28 4.60 3.94 -10.44
C LEU A 28 4.27 3.05 -11.65
N LEU A 29 3.72 3.64 -12.72
CA LEU A 29 3.33 2.89 -13.91
C LEU A 29 4.54 2.36 -14.68
N LEU A 30 5.64 3.11 -14.74
CA LEU A 30 6.84 2.72 -15.48
C LEU A 30 7.44 1.39 -15.00
N VAL A 31 7.36 1.11 -13.72
CA VAL A 31 7.83 -0.16 -13.14
C VAL A 31 6.65 -1.11 -12.87
N GLY A 32 5.51 -0.58 -12.46
CA GLY A 32 4.32 -1.38 -12.13
C GLY A 32 3.76 -2.13 -13.33
N ILE A 33 3.69 -1.53 -14.52
CA ILE A 33 3.18 -2.20 -15.73
C ILE A 33 4.06 -3.40 -16.13
N PRO A 34 5.40 -3.27 -16.29
CA PRO A 34 6.25 -4.42 -16.58
C PRO A 34 6.13 -5.54 -15.54
N LEU A 35 6.08 -5.19 -14.25
CA LEU A 35 5.93 -6.19 -13.19
C LEU A 35 4.55 -6.87 -13.22
N ALA A 36 3.49 -6.13 -13.51
CA ALA A 36 2.15 -6.68 -13.66
C ALA A 36 2.06 -7.64 -14.88
N VAL A 37 2.66 -7.25 -16.01
CA VAL A 37 2.73 -8.09 -17.21
C VAL A 37 3.50 -9.38 -16.92
N LEU A 38 4.69 -9.30 -16.30
CA LEU A 38 5.45 -10.48 -15.89
C LEU A 38 4.65 -11.37 -14.93
N GLY A 39 3.99 -10.78 -13.96
CA GLY A 39 3.11 -11.50 -13.03
C GLY A 39 1.96 -12.20 -13.74
N TRP A 40 1.34 -11.54 -14.71
CA TRP A 40 0.27 -12.11 -15.52
C TRP A 40 0.72 -13.36 -16.31
N PHE A 41 1.91 -13.32 -16.91
CA PHE A 41 2.46 -14.48 -17.62
C PHE A 41 2.88 -15.62 -16.71
N LEU A 42 3.34 -15.33 -15.50
CA LEU A 42 3.80 -16.33 -14.54
C LEU A 42 2.64 -16.98 -13.77
N PHE A 43 1.58 -16.22 -13.47
CA PHE A 43 0.48 -16.71 -12.64
C PHE A 43 -0.22 -17.99 -13.16
N PRO A 44 -0.51 -18.14 -14.46
CA PRO A 44 -1.13 -19.38 -14.98
C PRO A 44 -0.26 -20.63 -14.83
N LEU A 45 1.06 -20.46 -14.65
CA LEU A 45 2.01 -21.56 -14.48
C LEU A 45 1.95 -22.15 -13.05
N VAL A 46 1.21 -21.55 -12.14
CA VAL A 46 1.03 -22.00 -10.74
C VAL A 46 -0.12 -23.00 -10.62
N SER A 47 -0.45 -23.78 -11.63
CA SER A 47 -1.66 -24.61 -11.67
C SER A 47 -1.58 -25.94 -10.91
N SER A 48 -0.40 -26.36 -10.44
CA SER A 48 -0.21 -27.61 -9.69
C SER A 48 0.94 -27.51 -8.69
N TRP A 49 0.87 -28.25 -7.60
CA TRP A 49 1.98 -28.39 -6.63
C TRP A 49 3.11 -29.22 -7.26
N SER A 50 3.97 -28.56 -8.03
CA SER A 50 5.14 -29.15 -8.67
C SER A 50 6.36 -28.28 -8.40
N TYR A 51 7.56 -28.82 -8.63
CA TYR A 51 8.80 -28.02 -8.55
C TYR A 51 8.75 -26.76 -9.42
N ARG A 52 8.08 -26.84 -10.57
CA ARG A 52 7.87 -25.69 -11.46
C ARG A 52 7.03 -24.60 -10.79
N SER A 53 5.97 -24.98 -10.09
CA SER A 53 5.11 -24.04 -9.37
C SER A 53 5.85 -23.35 -8.21
N ILE A 54 6.72 -24.06 -7.49
CA ILE A 54 7.55 -23.48 -6.44
C ILE A 54 8.50 -22.44 -7.01
N LEU A 55 9.17 -22.76 -8.14
CA LEU A 55 10.06 -21.83 -8.81
C LEU A 55 9.34 -20.58 -9.31
N VAL A 56 8.16 -20.75 -9.91
CA VAL A 56 7.31 -19.63 -10.37
C VAL A 56 6.86 -18.76 -9.20
N LEU A 57 6.42 -19.35 -8.09
CA LEU A 57 6.04 -18.62 -6.87
C LEU A 57 7.23 -17.84 -6.29
N THR A 58 8.42 -18.44 -6.30
CA THR A 58 9.64 -17.75 -5.89
C THR A 58 9.94 -16.55 -6.79
N CYS A 59 9.84 -16.69 -8.11
CA CYS A 59 10.01 -15.59 -9.06
C CYS A 59 8.97 -14.49 -8.82
N LEU A 60 7.70 -14.84 -8.61
CA LEU A 60 6.64 -13.88 -8.30
C LEU A 60 6.92 -13.13 -6.99
N ALA A 61 7.40 -13.82 -5.96
CA ALA A 61 7.76 -13.20 -4.69
C ALA A 61 8.93 -12.21 -4.85
N PHE A 62 9.94 -12.53 -5.67
CA PHE A 62 11.02 -11.59 -6.01
C PHE A 62 10.52 -10.37 -6.80
N ILE A 63 9.62 -10.57 -7.77
CA ILE A 63 9.00 -9.46 -8.53
C ILE A 63 8.26 -8.51 -7.59
N ILE A 64 7.47 -9.04 -6.67
CA ILE A 64 6.74 -8.26 -5.66
C ILE A 64 7.73 -7.51 -4.75
N ALA A 65 8.78 -8.19 -4.25
CA ALA A 65 9.80 -7.59 -3.41
C ALA A 65 10.54 -6.45 -4.10
N PHE A 66 10.87 -6.64 -5.38
CA PHE A 66 11.47 -5.62 -6.22
C PHE A 66 10.55 -4.41 -6.38
N GLY A 67 9.27 -4.64 -6.68
CA GLY A 67 8.28 -3.58 -6.82
C GLY A 67 8.15 -2.75 -5.55
N PHE A 68 8.06 -3.39 -4.38
CA PHE A 68 7.98 -2.69 -3.09
C PHE A 68 9.26 -1.91 -2.78
N ALA A 69 10.44 -2.50 -3.02
CA ALA A 69 11.72 -1.81 -2.80
C ALA A 69 11.85 -0.57 -3.68
N TYR A 70 11.52 -0.70 -4.97
CA TYR A 70 11.50 0.42 -5.92
C TYR A 70 10.53 1.52 -5.47
N VAL A 71 9.27 1.17 -5.19
CA VAL A 71 8.23 2.13 -4.82
C VAL A 71 8.63 2.92 -3.58
N ASN A 72 9.13 2.26 -2.53
CA ASN A 72 9.54 2.93 -1.31
C ASN A 72 10.76 3.85 -1.54
N LYS A 73 11.75 3.42 -2.33
CA LYS A 73 12.92 4.24 -2.66
C LYS A 73 12.54 5.45 -3.51
N PHE A 74 11.76 5.23 -4.57
CA PHE A 74 11.26 6.31 -5.44
C PHE A 74 10.44 7.31 -4.63
N ALA A 75 9.57 6.84 -3.74
CA ALA A 75 8.74 7.67 -2.90
C ALA A 75 9.58 8.56 -1.94
N LEU A 76 10.58 8.00 -1.28
CA LEU A 76 11.51 8.78 -0.46
C LEU A 76 12.27 9.83 -1.27
N THR A 77 12.79 9.45 -2.44
CA THR A 77 13.49 10.37 -3.33
C THR A 77 12.60 11.51 -3.80
N MET A 78 11.34 11.19 -4.11
CA MET A 78 10.35 12.16 -4.57
C MET A 78 9.97 13.17 -3.48
N ILE A 79 9.79 12.74 -2.22
CA ILE A 79 9.44 13.63 -1.12
C ILE A 79 10.61 14.55 -0.76
N ARG A 80 11.83 14.01 -0.72
CA ARG A 80 13.02 14.77 -0.34
C ARG A 80 13.50 15.74 -1.42
N ASN A 81 13.37 15.38 -2.69
CA ASN A 81 13.90 16.15 -3.82
C ASN A 81 12.90 16.23 -4.99
N PRO A 82 11.69 16.78 -4.81
CA PRO A 82 10.64 16.75 -5.82
C PRO A 82 11.02 17.50 -7.11
N GLN A 83 11.75 18.62 -7.00
CA GLN A 83 12.20 19.38 -8.14
C GLN A 83 13.23 18.62 -8.98
N MET A 84 14.17 17.93 -8.34
CA MET A 84 15.14 17.09 -9.04
C MET A 84 14.46 15.96 -9.79
N VAL A 85 13.46 15.28 -9.17
CA VAL A 85 12.72 14.19 -9.82
C VAL A 85 11.91 14.72 -11.01
N LYS A 86 11.31 15.89 -10.89
CA LYS A 86 10.56 16.53 -11.99
C LYS A 86 11.47 16.85 -13.18
N LEU A 87 12.66 17.42 -12.94
CA LEU A 87 13.61 17.81 -13.98
C LEU A 87 14.36 16.62 -14.59
N TYR A 88 14.77 15.66 -13.76
CA TYR A 88 15.62 14.52 -14.13
C TYR A 88 14.91 13.19 -13.85
N PHE A 89 13.68 13.04 -14.31
CA PHE A 89 12.81 11.88 -14.01
C PHE A 89 13.50 10.52 -14.32
N GLY A 90 14.11 10.39 -15.49
CA GLY A 90 14.81 9.17 -15.89
C GLY A 90 15.96 8.80 -14.95
N TYR A 91 16.72 9.80 -14.51
CA TYR A 91 17.79 9.60 -13.53
C TYR A 91 17.23 9.17 -12.17
N ALA A 92 16.16 9.80 -11.69
CA ALA A 92 15.54 9.43 -10.41
C ALA A 92 15.01 8.00 -10.41
N VAL A 93 14.41 7.56 -11.52
CA VAL A 93 13.96 6.17 -11.70
C VAL A 93 15.16 5.22 -11.69
N TRP A 94 16.19 5.53 -12.49
CA TRP A 94 17.40 4.71 -12.55
C TRP A 94 18.11 4.62 -11.19
N TYR A 95 18.25 5.75 -10.49
CA TYR A 95 18.81 5.81 -9.15
C TYR A 95 18.01 4.94 -8.17
N SER A 96 16.68 4.99 -8.24
CA SER A 96 15.81 4.17 -7.39
C SER A 96 15.95 2.67 -7.66
N ILE A 97 16.37 2.28 -8.86
CA ILE A 97 16.62 0.88 -9.26
C ILE A 97 18.05 0.46 -8.90
N SER A 98 19.07 1.28 -9.25
CA SER A 98 20.48 0.88 -9.21
C SER A 98 21.12 1.02 -7.83
N ASP A 99 20.65 1.95 -7.00
CA ASP A 99 21.31 2.28 -5.73
C ASP A 99 21.13 1.18 -4.67
N GLY A 100 22.07 0.24 -4.65
CA GLY A 100 22.14 -0.83 -3.65
C GLY A 100 21.00 -1.86 -3.71
N LEU A 101 20.29 -1.95 -4.84
CA LEU A 101 19.13 -2.81 -4.98
C LEU A 101 19.45 -4.28 -4.66
N LEU A 102 20.58 -4.80 -5.14
CA LEU A 102 20.97 -6.21 -4.94
C LEU A 102 21.15 -6.56 -3.46
N THR A 103 21.81 -5.72 -2.69
CA THR A 103 22.04 -5.95 -1.26
C THR A 103 20.77 -5.82 -0.44
N ARG A 104 19.82 -5.01 -0.90
CA ARG A 104 18.54 -4.75 -0.22
C ARG A 104 17.43 -5.66 -0.70
N LEU A 105 17.60 -6.28 -1.85
CA LEU A 105 16.59 -7.16 -2.43
C LEU A 105 16.27 -8.30 -1.48
N PHE A 106 17.26 -8.87 -0.83
CA PHE A 106 17.06 -9.92 0.16
C PHE A 106 16.27 -9.42 1.38
N TYR A 107 16.60 -8.23 1.92
CA TYR A 107 15.85 -7.66 3.05
C TYR A 107 14.43 -7.25 2.63
N SER A 108 14.30 -6.67 1.44
CA SER A 108 12.99 -6.34 0.87
C SER A 108 12.15 -7.58 0.61
N PHE A 109 12.78 -8.70 0.24
CA PHE A 109 12.10 -9.98 0.08
C PHE A 109 11.49 -10.47 1.40
N ILE A 110 12.24 -10.44 2.49
CA ILE A 110 11.74 -10.84 3.82
C ILE A 110 10.56 -9.95 4.23
N VAL A 111 10.72 -8.63 4.09
CA VAL A 111 9.67 -7.66 4.47
C VAL A 111 8.44 -7.82 3.59
N SER A 112 8.60 -7.97 2.27
CA SER A 112 7.47 -8.15 1.35
C SER A 112 6.77 -9.50 1.56
N ALA A 113 7.50 -10.57 1.89
CA ALA A 113 6.90 -11.85 2.24
C ALA A 113 5.99 -11.73 3.46
N VAL A 114 6.43 -11.01 4.50
CA VAL A 114 5.59 -10.71 5.66
C VAL A 114 4.40 -9.85 5.27
N GLN A 115 4.59 -8.79 4.47
CA GLN A 115 3.50 -7.92 4.01
C GLN A 115 2.48 -8.68 3.15
N VAL A 116 2.93 -9.55 2.26
CA VAL A 116 2.04 -10.42 1.46
C VAL A 116 1.26 -11.38 2.35
N LEU A 117 1.92 -11.96 3.36
CA LEU A 117 1.23 -12.83 4.34
C LEU A 117 0.15 -12.04 5.09
N ILE A 118 0.44 -10.81 5.49
CA ILE A 118 -0.48 -9.89 6.12
C ILE A 118 -1.68 -9.59 5.22
N LEU A 119 -1.43 -9.25 3.95
CA LEU A 119 -2.49 -9.01 2.97
C LEU A 119 -3.32 -10.27 2.71
N TYR A 120 -2.67 -11.44 2.63
CA TYR A 120 -3.36 -12.71 2.47
C TYR A 120 -4.26 -13.04 3.66
N MET A 121 -3.79 -12.83 4.89
CA MET A 121 -4.62 -13.00 6.10
C MET A 121 -5.81 -12.04 6.10
N GLY A 122 -5.61 -10.77 5.73
CA GLY A 122 -6.69 -9.80 5.59
C GLY A 122 -7.69 -10.20 4.50
N TRP A 123 -7.20 -10.63 3.34
CA TRP A 123 -8.04 -11.11 2.25
C TRP A 123 -8.81 -12.39 2.61
N SER A 124 -8.15 -13.34 3.29
CA SER A 124 -8.80 -14.56 3.78
C SER A 124 -9.88 -14.25 4.81
N ALA A 125 -9.66 -13.29 5.69
CA ALA A 125 -10.67 -12.83 6.63
C ALA A 125 -11.88 -12.21 5.90
N ILE A 126 -11.67 -11.43 4.84
CA ILE A 126 -12.75 -10.91 3.97
C ILE A 126 -13.46 -12.08 3.28
N GLY A 127 -12.74 -13.03 2.72
CA GLY A 127 -13.30 -14.23 2.07
C GLY A 127 -14.13 -15.08 3.03
N ILE A 128 -13.69 -15.27 4.26
CA ILE A 128 -14.44 -15.95 5.32
C ILE A 128 -15.73 -15.16 5.63
N ASN A 129 -15.64 -13.84 5.72
CA ASN A 129 -16.81 -12.98 5.94
C ASN A 129 -17.83 -13.08 4.81
N LEU A 130 -17.38 -13.05 3.55
CA LEU A 130 -18.26 -13.24 2.37
C LEU A 130 -18.83 -14.66 2.33
N GLY A 131 -18.04 -15.67 2.68
CA GLY A 131 -18.50 -17.05 2.80
C GLY A 131 -19.54 -17.24 3.89
N VAL A 132 -19.35 -16.63 5.05
CA VAL A 132 -20.35 -16.62 6.14
C VAL A 132 -21.59 -15.86 5.71
N ALA A 133 -21.47 -14.70 5.06
CA ALA A 133 -22.60 -13.94 4.54
C ALA A 133 -23.40 -14.74 3.50
N SER A 134 -22.72 -15.49 2.60
CA SER A 134 -23.38 -16.37 1.63
C SER A 134 -24.07 -17.58 2.27
N LEU A 135 -23.47 -18.16 3.30
CA LEU A 135 -24.11 -19.21 4.12
C LEU A 135 -25.36 -18.67 4.81
N PHE A 136 -25.31 -17.47 5.39
CA PHE A 136 -26.51 -16.84 5.97
C PHE A 136 -27.57 -16.52 4.92
N ALA A 137 -27.19 -16.10 3.72
CA ALA A 137 -28.14 -15.91 2.62
C ALA A 137 -28.80 -17.23 2.22
N PHE A 138 -28.07 -18.32 2.22
CA PHE A 138 -28.58 -19.66 1.94
C PHE A 138 -29.52 -20.15 3.06
N TYR A 139 -29.16 -19.93 4.33
CA TYR A 139 -29.98 -20.27 5.50
C TYR A 139 -31.02 -19.20 5.87
N ARG A 140 -31.27 -18.22 5.03
CA ARG A 140 -32.20 -17.10 5.26
C ARG A 140 -33.61 -17.52 5.69
N ARG A 141 -34.03 -18.75 5.40
CA ARG A 141 -35.30 -19.33 5.85
C ARG A 141 -35.27 -19.84 7.31
N ALA A 142 -34.10 -20.05 7.90
CA ALA A 142 -33.92 -20.62 9.22
C ALA A 142 -33.47 -19.60 10.28
N VAL A 143 -33.09 -18.39 9.88
CA VAL A 143 -32.54 -17.36 10.77
C VAL A 143 -33.47 -16.16 10.79
N SER A 144 -33.76 -15.62 11.98
CA SER A 144 -34.63 -14.45 12.11
C SER A 144 -34.04 -13.23 11.39
N PRO A 145 -34.87 -12.35 10.81
CA PRO A 145 -34.40 -11.12 10.16
C PRO A 145 -33.50 -10.25 11.06
N GLU A 146 -33.80 -10.24 12.36
CA GLU A 146 -33.06 -9.49 13.37
C GLU A 146 -31.63 -10.02 13.55
N ALA A 147 -31.45 -11.35 13.56
CA ALA A 147 -30.14 -11.96 13.64
C ALA A 147 -29.29 -11.64 12.39
N ILE A 148 -29.89 -11.57 11.21
CA ILE A 148 -29.21 -11.21 9.96
C ILE A 148 -28.71 -9.75 10.06
N VAL A 149 -29.51 -8.83 10.55
CA VAL A 149 -29.13 -7.43 10.74
C VAL A 149 -27.99 -7.31 11.75
N ILE A 150 -28.07 -7.99 12.91
CA ILE A 150 -27.01 -8.00 13.92
C ILE A 150 -25.68 -8.49 13.32
N PHE A 151 -25.71 -9.57 12.55
CA PHE A 151 -24.51 -10.10 11.92
C PHE A 151 -23.92 -9.17 10.87
N GLN A 152 -24.76 -8.47 10.08
CA GLN A 152 -24.29 -7.50 9.08
C GLN A 152 -23.57 -6.32 9.70
N PHE A 153 -23.86 -5.92 10.93
CA PHE A 153 -23.16 -4.86 11.65
C PHE A 153 -22.01 -5.38 12.52
N LEU A 154 -22.22 -6.50 13.22
CA LEU A 154 -21.24 -7.05 14.14
C LEU A 154 -19.96 -7.52 13.42
N PHE A 155 -20.11 -8.16 12.27
CA PHE A 155 -18.99 -8.73 11.54
C PHE A 155 -18.01 -7.66 10.99
N PRO A 156 -18.45 -6.62 10.27
CA PRO A 156 -17.58 -5.52 9.86
C PRO A 156 -16.92 -4.81 11.05
N PHE A 157 -17.65 -4.66 12.16
CA PHE A 157 -17.11 -4.06 13.36
C PHE A 157 -15.99 -4.92 13.99
N LEU A 158 -16.18 -6.22 14.16
CA LEU A 158 -15.16 -7.13 14.66
C LEU A 158 -13.95 -7.18 13.72
N PHE A 159 -14.17 -7.19 12.40
CA PHE A 159 -13.10 -7.13 11.41
C PHE A 159 -12.30 -5.86 11.53
N MET A 160 -12.97 -4.72 11.72
CA MET A 160 -12.31 -3.43 11.91
C MET A 160 -11.46 -3.40 13.19
N VAL A 161 -11.97 -3.93 14.30
CA VAL A 161 -11.21 -4.06 15.55
C VAL A 161 -9.99 -4.95 15.35
N PHE A 162 -10.15 -6.10 14.68
CA PHE A 162 -9.06 -7.00 14.36
C PHE A 162 -8.00 -6.33 13.48
N TYR A 163 -8.43 -5.61 12.42
CA TYR A 163 -7.54 -4.86 11.53
C TYR A 163 -6.73 -3.81 12.30
N LEU A 164 -7.38 -3.05 13.20
CA LEU A 164 -6.69 -2.02 14.01
C LEU A 164 -5.69 -2.65 14.98
N LEU A 165 -6.05 -3.76 15.64
CA LEU A 165 -5.14 -4.50 16.51
C LEU A 165 -3.94 -5.06 15.73
N PHE A 166 -4.19 -5.62 14.57
CA PHE A 166 -3.14 -6.16 13.72
C PHE A 166 -2.20 -5.06 13.21
N THR A 167 -2.75 -3.91 12.77
CA THR A 167 -1.97 -2.73 12.40
C THR A 167 -1.11 -2.24 13.55
N TYR A 168 -1.63 -2.24 14.78
CA TYR A 168 -0.90 -1.83 15.98
C TYR A 168 0.23 -2.81 16.33
N LEU A 169 -0.03 -4.11 16.30
CA LEU A 169 0.90 -5.13 16.78
C LEU A 169 1.96 -5.52 15.74
N VAL A 170 1.61 -5.55 14.48
CA VAL A 170 2.46 -6.11 13.42
C VAL A 170 2.83 -5.07 12.37
N ASP A 171 1.86 -4.51 11.66
CA ASP A 171 2.12 -3.64 10.50
C ASP A 171 2.96 -2.40 10.88
N SER A 172 2.74 -1.82 12.05
CA SER A 172 3.50 -0.66 12.53
C SER A 172 5.02 -0.90 12.54
N HIS A 173 5.47 -2.12 12.85
CA HIS A 173 6.90 -2.46 12.90
C HIS A 173 7.49 -2.67 11.50
N PHE A 174 6.76 -3.35 10.63
CA PHE A 174 7.23 -3.68 9.28
C PHE A 174 7.07 -2.53 8.31
N PHE A 175 6.12 -1.65 8.53
CA PHE A 175 5.92 -0.45 7.74
C PHE A 175 7.19 0.41 7.67
N LEU A 176 7.69 0.85 8.83
CA LEU A 176 8.85 1.74 8.87
C LEU A 176 10.15 1.03 8.46
N LEU A 177 10.24 -0.27 8.74
CA LEU A 177 11.38 -1.11 8.37
C LEU A 177 11.66 -1.05 6.86
N SER A 178 10.63 -1.09 6.02
CA SER A 178 10.76 -1.02 4.57
C SER A 178 11.41 0.29 4.11
N TYR A 179 11.10 1.41 4.76
CA TYR A 179 11.69 2.72 4.47
C TYR A 179 13.11 2.84 5.01
N ILE A 180 13.39 2.37 6.23
CA ILE A 180 14.73 2.37 6.82
C ILE A 180 15.70 1.56 5.95
N ILE A 181 15.31 0.38 5.46
CA ILE A 181 16.13 -0.42 4.56
C ILE A 181 16.49 0.37 3.29
N GLN A 182 15.59 1.17 2.78
CA GLN A 182 15.82 1.97 1.57
C GLN A 182 16.62 3.25 1.85
N ASP A 183 16.55 3.79 3.07
CA ASP A 183 17.23 5.02 3.45
C ASP A 183 18.72 4.83 3.77
N THR A 184 19.09 3.73 4.41
CA THR A 184 20.45 3.49 4.94
C THR A 184 21.57 3.54 3.90
N SER A 185 21.25 3.64 2.60
CA SER A 185 22.26 3.71 1.54
C SER A 185 22.61 5.12 1.08
N SER A 186 21.80 6.12 1.37
CA SER A 186 21.96 7.42 0.71
C SER A 186 22.56 8.51 1.59
N ARG A 187 22.49 8.40 2.91
CA ARG A 187 22.97 9.47 3.81
C ARG A 187 24.40 9.30 4.28
N ASP A 188 24.91 8.07 4.37
CA ASP A 188 26.23 7.83 4.97
C ASP A 188 27.14 7.04 4.03
N ASN A 189 27.83 7.74 3.16
CA ASN A 189 28.99 7.17 2.44
C ASN A 189 30.12 6.72 3.39
N LEU A 190 29.99 6.94 4.69
CA LEU A 190 30.99 6.67 5.72
C LEU A 190 30.54 5.67 6.79
N ALA A 191 29.24 5.47 7.01
CA ALA A 191 28.75 4.52 7.99
C ALA A 191 28.52 3.14 7.37
N LYS A 192 28.92 2.07 8.08
CA LYS A 192 28.63 0.69 7.67
C LYS A 192 27.10 0.51 7.53
N PRO A 193 26.63 -0.11 6.45
CA PRO A 193 25.21 -0.36 6.27
C PRO A 193 24.67 -1.16 7.46
N LEU A 194 23.54 -0.72 8.02
CA LEU A 194 22.91 -1.41 9.14
C LEU A 194 22.57 -2.85 8.74
N SER A 195 22.83 -3.80 9.63
CA SER A 195 22.33 -5.17 9.46
C SER A 195 20.79 -5.17 9.48
N PHE A 196 20.17 -6.23 8.94
CA PHE A 196 18.70 -6.38 9.00
C PHE A 196 18.16 -6.22 10.42
N TYR A 197 18.85 -6.84 11.40
CA TYR A 197 18.49 -6.70 12.81
C TYR A 197 18.62 -5.26 13.31
N GLY A 198 19.64 -4.52 12.87
CA GLY A 198 19.83 -3.10 13.18
C GLY A 198 18.68 -2.25 12.64
N CYS A 199 18.27 -2.48 11.39
CA CYS A 199 17.11 -1.81 10.78
C CYS A 199 15.80 -2.14 11.54
N LEU A 200 15.60 -3.40 11.92
CA LEU A 200 14.44 -3.82 12.69
C LEU A 200 14.40 -3.16 14.08
N ARG A 201 15.52 -3.18 14.79
CA ARG A 201 15.65 -2.51 16.11
C ARG A 201 15.36 -1.02 15.99
N LYS A 202 15.90 -0.35 14.98
CA LYS A 202 15.63 1.07 14.72
C LYS A 202 14.15 1.32 14.43
N SER A 203 13.52 0.50 13.61
CA SER A 203 12.07 0.59 13.31
C SER A 203 11.23 0.46 14.59
N VAL A 204 11.53 -0.55 15.42
CA VAL A 204 10.80 -0.78 16.68
C VAL A 204 10.96 0.41 17.65
N LEU A 205 12.17 0.96 17.77
CA LEU A 205 12.45 2.10 18.65
C LEU A 205 11.70 3.35 18.18
N LEU A 206 11.77 3.68 16.89
CA LEU A 206 11.08 4.84 16.31
C LEU A 206 9.55 4.76 16.42
N MET A 207 9.00 3.56 16.33
CA MET A 207 7.56 3.33 16.40
C MET A 207 7.02 3.17 17.82
N LYS A 208 7.87 2.94 18.84
CA LYS A 208 7.45 2.59 20.21
C LYS A 208 6.39 3.52 20.78
N GLU A 209 6.58 4.83 20.66
CA GLU A 209 5.65 5.84 21.21
C GLU A 209 4.67 6.40 20.17
N ARG A 210 4.79 5.95 18.91
CA ARG A 210 4.07 6.53 17.77
C ARG A 210 3.11 5.55 17.10
N ARG A 211 3.00 4.31 17.62
CA ARG A 211 2.10 3.27 17.09
C ARG A 211 0.64 3.71 17.03
N GLY A 212 0.16 4.36 18.10
CA GLY A 212 -1.22 4.85 18.13
C GLY A 212 -1.50 5.85 17.00
N ARG A 213 -0.54 6.71 16.66
CA ARG A 213 -0.68 7.67 15.55
C ARG A 213 -0.66 6.97 14.20
N TYR A 214 0.17 5.94 14.05
CA TYR A 214 0.17 5.12 12.84
C TYR A 214 -1.15 4.38 12.66
N VAL A 215 -1.72 3.82 13.73
CA VAL A 215 -3.05 3.18 13.69
C VAL A 215 -4.12 4.20 13.30
N LEU A 216 -4.08 5.39 13.90
CA LEU A 216 -5.01 6.47 13.56
C LEU A 216 -4.86 6.89 12.10
N LEU A 217 -3.62 7.02 11.60
CA LEU A 217 -3.33 7.30 10.19
C LEU A 217 -3.92 6.22 9.28
N SER A 218 -3.67 4.96 9.60
CA SER A 218 -4.17 3.80 8.84
C SER A 218 -5.69 3.72 8.85
N PHE A 219 -6.33 4.06 9.97
CA PHE A 219 -7.77 4.15 10.09
C PHE A 219 -8.36 5.24 9.16
N PHE A 220 -7.77 6.44 9.18
CA PHE A 220 -8.22 7.52 8.29
C PHE A 220 -8.01 7.16 6.81
N LEU A 221 -6.88 6.55 6.45
CA LEU A 221 -6.63 6.09 5.09
C LEU A 221 -7.65 5.04 4.65
N ALA A 222 -7.94 4.06 5.49
CA ALA A 222 -8.94 3.04 5.21
C ALA A 222 -10.35 3.63 5.06
N SER A 223 -10.73 4.57 5.94
CA SER A 223 -12.01 5.27 5.87
C SER A 223 -12.13 6.11 4.60
N PHE A 224 -11.06 6.81 4.23
CA PHE A 224 -11.01 7.60 2.99
C PHE A 224 -11.12 6.68 1.75
N GLY A 225 -10.45 5.52 1.76
CA GLY A 225 -10.59 4.52 0.71
C GLY A 225 -12.02 3.98 0.59
N GLY A 226 -12.67 3.74 1.73
CA GLY A 226 -14.08 3.36 1.77
C GLY A 226 -15.01 4.40 1.16
N LEU A 227 -14.79 5.69 1.47
CA LEU A 227 -15.55 6.81 0.88
C LEU A 227 -15.33 6.92 -0.63
N ILE A 228 -14.09 6.79 -1.09
CA ILE A 228 -13.77 6.76 -2.53
C ILE A 228 -14.45 5.58 -3.20
N GLY A 229 -14.39 4.39 -2.61
CA GLY A 229 -15.05 3.18 -3.13
C GLY A 229 -16.57 3.38 -3.26
N LEU A 230 -17.20 3.93 -2.22
CA LEU A 230 -18.63 4.24 -2.25
C LEU A 230 -18.96 5.28 -3.34
N GLY A 231 -18.21 6.37 -3.42
CA GLY A 231 -18.37 7.40 -4.44
C GLY A 231 -18.21 6.84 -5.86
N THR A 232 -17.23 5.98 -6.06
CA THR A 232 -16.99 5.30 -7.34
C THR A 232 -18.19 4.41 -7.71
N HIS A 233 -18.70 3.63 -6.75
CA HIS A 233 -19.88 2.77 -6.97
C HIS A 233 -21.10 3.58 -7.34
N LEU A 234 -21.40 4.64 -6.60
CA LEU A 234 -22.53 5.53 -6.92
C LEU A 234 -22.39 6.16 -8.31
N LEU A 235 -21.18 6.58 -8.69
CA LEU A 235 -20.93 7.13 -10.01
C LEU A 235 -21.12 6.08 -11.11
N MET A 236 -20.70 4.84 -10.89
CA MET A 236 -20.91 3.74 -11.82
C MET A 236 -22.42 3.44 -12.00
N ASP A 237 -23.19 3.47 -10.92
CA ASP A 237 -24.66 3.28 -10.98
C ASP A 237 -25.33 4.40 -11.74
N LEU A 238 -24.93 5.66 -11.54
CA LEU A 238 -25.40 6.80 -12.31
C LEU A 238 -25.08 6.66 -13.82
N ILE A 239 -23.85 6.28 -14.15
CA ILE A 239 -23.43 6.02 -15.54
C ILE A 239 -24.33 4.93 -16.14
N ARG A 240 -24.54 3.84 -15.41
CA ARG A 240 -25.40 2.74 -15.87
C ARG A 240 -26.84 3.19 -16.09
N GLN A 241 -27.38 4.00 -15.20
CA GLN A 241 -28.78 4.45 -15.26
C GLN A 241 -29.02 5.45 -16.38
N TYR A 242 -28.11 6.41 -16.60
CA TYR A 242 -28.33 7.52 -17.54
C TYR A 242 -27.70 7.29 -18.92
N ILE A 243 -26.53 6.67 -18.98
CA ILE A 243 -25.79 6.45 -20.23
C ILE A 243 -26.15 5.08 -20.83
N GLY A 244 -26.40 4.07 -20.01
CA GLY A 244 -26.77 2.73 -20.48
C GLY A 244 -27.89 2.70 -21.49
N PRO A 245 -29.05 3.35 -21.24
CA PRO A 245 -30.15 3.38 -22.19
C PRO A 245 -29.84 4.09 -23.52
N LEU A 246 -28.86 5.03 -23.51
CA LEU A 246 -28.46 5.79 -24.70
C LEU A 246 -27.56 4.98 -25.63
N LEU A 247 -26.85 3.99 -25.10
CA LEU A 247 -25.86 3.20 -25.87
C LEU A 247 -26.52 2.06 -26.68
N GLY A 248 -27.73 1.62 -26.31
CA GLY A 248 -28.47 0.58 -27.05
C GLY A 248 -27.60 -0.67 -27.32
N GLU A 249 -27.36 -0.93 -28.64
CA GLU A 249 -26.53 -2.07 -29.09
C GLU A 249 -25.05 -1.99 -28.71
N LEU A 250 -24.56 -0.81 -28.27
CA LEU A 250 -23.19 -0.58 -27.82
C LEU A 250 -22.99 -0.86 -26.32
N ALA A 251 -23.78 -1.78 -25.76
CA ALA A 251 -23.70 -2.13 -24.32
C ALA A 251 -22.30 -2.52 -23.83
N ASP A 252 -21.46 -3.08 -24.72
CA ASP A 252 -20.06 -3.40 -24.38
C ASP A 252 -19.21 -2.15 -24.08
N LEU A 253 -19.52 -1.00 -24.72
CA LEU A 253 -18.87 0.27 -24.42
C LEU A 253 -19.22 0.77 -23.01
N LEU A 254 -20.39 0.42 -22.46
CA LEU A 254 -20.77 0.80 -21.11
C LEU A 254 -19.79 0.25 -20.07
N GLY A 255 -19.33 -0.99 -20.24
CA GLY A 255 -18.32 -1.60 -19.38
C GLY A 255 -17.01 -0.83 -19.38
N LEU A 256 -16.55 -0.38 -20.55
CA LEU A 256 -15.34 0.43 -20.67
C LEU A 256 -15.51 1.81 -20.03
N ILE A 257 -16.64 2.48 -20.25
CA ILE A 257 -16.94 3.78 -19.63
C ILE A 257 -17.00 3.68 -18.12
N GLN A 258 -17.56 2.61 -17.56
CA GLN A 258 -17.61 2.36 -16.12
C GLN A 258 -16.23 2.09 -15.51
N MET A 259 -15.28 1.55 -16.29
CA MET A 259 -13.90 1.34 -15.81
C MET A 259 -13.13 2.64 -15.59
N ILE A 260 -13.46 3.73 -16.30
CA ILE A 260 -12.74 5.01 -16.20
C ILE A 260 -12.78 5.57 -14.76
N PRO A 261 -13.93 5.76 -14.11
CA PRO A 261 -13.95 6.23 -12.71
C PRO A 261 -13.18 5.31 -11.77
N VAL A 262 -13.28 4.00 -11.95
CA VAL A 262 -12.56 3.02 -11.12
C VAL A 262 -11.06 3.25 -11.23
N LEU A 263 -10.52 3.35 -12.44
CA LEU A 263 -9.11 3.58 -12.68
C LEU A 263 -8.63 4.93 -12.13
N VAL A 264 -9.39 6.00 -12.36
CA VAL A 264 -9.04 7.34 -11.90
C VAL A 264 -9.02 7.41 -10.38
N PHE A 265 -10.10 7.00 -9.71
CA PHE A 265 -10.19 7.09 -8.26
C PHE A 265 -9.25 6.10 -7.55
N SER A 266 -9.08 4.89 -8.08
CA SER A 266 -8.13 3.92 -7.52
C SER A 266 -6.68 4.39 -7.67
N SER A 267 -6.29 4.95 -8.83
CA SER A 267 -4.95 5.48 -9.01
C SER A 267 -4.67 6.67 -8.11
N PHE A 268 -5.63 7.58 -7.96
CA PHE A 268 -5.52 8.69 -7.01
C PHE A 268 -5.36 8.20 -5.58
N TYR A 269 -6.19 7.26 -5.16
CA TYR A 269 -6.13 6.70 -3.81
C TYR A 269 -4.78 6.01 -3.55
N CYS A 270 -4.29 5.19 -4.49
CA CYS A 270 -3.00 4.51 -4.35
C CYS A 270 -1.84 5.51 -4.21
N VAL A 271 -1.80 6.56 -5.05
CA VAL A 271 -0.79 7.62 -4.94
C VAL A 271 -0.92 8.34 -3.61
N PHE A 272 -2.12 8.71 -3.20
CA PHE A 272 -2.36 9.42 -1.94
C PHE A 272 -1.91 8.61 -0.73
N VAL A 273 -2.28 7.34 -0.65
CA VAL A 273 -1.86 6.42 0.44
C VAL A 273 -0.34 6.30 0.50
N LEU A 274 0.31 6.12 -0.66
CA LEU A 274 1.76 6.02 -0.73
C LEU A 274 2.43 7.30 -0.22
N VAL A 275 1.98 8.48 -0.68
CA VAL A 275 2.55 9.77 -0.28
C VAL A 275 2.35 9.99 1.22
N VAL A 276 1.15 9.78 1.76
CA VAL A 276 0.86 9.93 3.20
C VAL A 276 1.77 9.02 4.04
N ARG A 277 1.92 7.76 3.64
CA ARG A 277 2.79 6.80 4.35
C ARG A 277 4.25 7.22 4.28
N THR A 278 4.71 7.72 3.15
CA THR A 278 6.11 8.13 2.97
C THR A 278 6.43 9.42 3.73
N VAL A 279 5.53 10.42 3.70
CA VAL A 279 5.69 11.65 4.52
C VAL A 279 5.75 11.31 6.00
N PHE A 280 4.89 10.41 6.47
CA PHE A 280 4.91 9.98 7.86
C PHE A 280 6.24 9.27 8.21
N ALA A 281 6.71 8.34 7.37
CA ALA A 281 7.96 7.64 7.57
C ALA A 281 9.16 8.60 7.56
N ASP A 282 9.23 9.52 6.61
CA ASP A 282 10.33 10.49 6.47
C ASP A 282 10.39 11.43 7.67
N THR A 283 9.24 11.96 8.12
CA THR A 283 9.15 12.78 9.33
C THR A 283 9.64 12.03 10.58
N LEU A 284 9.40 10.72 10.67
CA LEU A 284 9.90 9.92 11.79
C LEU A 284 11.41 9.73 11.74
N MET A 285 11.96 9.53 10.55
CA MET A 285 13.41 9.32 10.35
C MET A 285 14.20 10.62 10.51
N GLU A 286 13.65 11.78 10.13
CA GLU A 286 14.29 13.09 10.33
C GLU A 286 14.38 13.48 11.80
N ASN A 287 13.31 13.28 12.58
CA ASN A 287 13.32 13.56 14.01
C ASN A 287 14.32 12.72 14.80
N ASP A 288 14.73 11.55 14.28
CA ASP A 288 15.77 10.70 14.90
C ASP A 288 17.19 11.24 14.63
N ALA A 289 17.41 11.80 13.44
CA ALA A 289 18.71 12.38 13.08
C ALA A 289 19.06 13.59 13.97
N GLU A 290 18.07 14.41 14.31
CA GLU A 290 18.27 15.57 15.21
C GLU A 290 18.62 15.15 16.64
N VAL A 291 18.15 13.96 17.12
CA VAL A 291 18.42 13.50 18.50
C VAL A 291 19.84 12.94 18.65
N VAL A 292 20.39 12.37 17.58
CA VAL A 292 21.75 11.79 17.60
C VAL A 292 22.83 12.88 17.62
N ASP A 293 22.59 14.03 16.98
CA ASP A 293 23.54 15.15 16.95
C ASP A 293 23.67 15.91 18.28
N PHE A 294 22.78 15.70 19.24
CA PHE A 294 22.84 16.34 20.57
C PHE A 294 23.42 15.43 21.67
N GLY A 295 23.90 14.25 21.34
CA GLY A 295 24.30 13.20 22.28
C GLY A 295 25.79 12.83 22.30
N ASP A 296 26.68 13.55 21.55
CA ASP A 296 28.14 13.36 21.57
C ASP A 296 28.84 14.43 22.38
#